data_2e2a762de8353e3733d9810ca65e40be
#
_entry.id   2e2a762de8353e3733d9810ca65e40be
#
_cell.length_a   1.000
_cell.length_b   1.000
_cell.length_c   1.000
_cell.angle_alpha   90.00
_cell.angle_beta   90.00
_cell.angle_gamma   90.00
#
_symmetry.space_group_name_H-M   'P 1'
#
loop_
_entity.id
_entity.type
_entity.pdbx_description
1 polymer ?
#
loop_
_entity_poly.entity_id
_entity_poly.type
_entity_poly.pdbx_seq_one_letter_code
_entity_poly.pdbx_strand_id
1 'polypeptide(L)'
;MRRKIRVVGAMIEKDGRYLITQRPPTASLPLLWEFPGGRVEPGETDQAALARELSEEMGITVEVGDRSIHVEHAYEQYDIDFCVYRCRLVAGPIRHVRVHAHRWVRPEELDQYEFPPADEKSIAKLLGL
;
A
#
# COMPACT_ATOMS: atom_id res chain seq x y z
N MET A 1 22.89 -9.80 11.61
CA MET A 1 21.63 -10.34 11.05
C MET A 1 20.80 -9.17 10.52
N ARG A 2 20.34 -9.25 9.27
CA ARG A 2 19.50 -8.19 8.72
C ARG A 2 18.09 -8.28 9.27
N ARG A 3 17.52 -7.13 9.58
CA ARG A 3 16.13 -7.03 10.01
C ARG A 3 15.21 -7.20 8.80
N LYS A 4 14.16 -7.98 8.95
CA LYS A 4 13.12 -8.17 7.94
C LYS A 4 11.82 -7.53 8.44
N ILE A 5 11.26 -6.65 7.62
CA ILE A 5 10.03 -5.94 7.96
C ILE A 5 8.92 -6.42 7.03
N ARG A 6 7.82 -6.87 7.61
CA ARG A 6 6.64 -7.27 6.84
C ARG A 6 5.73 -6.06 6.66
N VAL A 7 5.36 -5.81 5.40
CA VAL A 7 4.50 -4.70 5.02
C VAL A 7 3.39 -5.23 4.13
N VAL A 8 2.20 -4.69 4.29
CA VAL A 8 1.03 -5.02 3.48
C VAL A 8 0.48 -3.78 2.81
N GLY A 9 -0.01 -3.95 1.59
CA GLY A 9 -0.62 -2.88 0.82
C GLY A 9 -1.94 -3.34 0.21
N ALA A 10 -2.82 -2.39 -0.08
CA ALA A 10 -4.13 -2.66 -0.62
C ALA A 10 -4.26 -2.18 -2.06
N MET A 11 -4.68 -3.07 -2.94
CA MET A 11 -5.18 -2.72 -4.26
C MET A 11 -6.68 -2.58 -4.17
N ILE A 12 -7.15 -1.37 -3.94
CA ILE A 12 -8.58 -1.06 -3.87
C ILE A 12 -8.99 -0.55 -5.25
N GLU A 13 -9.80 -1.35 -5.94
CA GLU A 13 -10.28 -1.01 -7.28
C GLU A 13 -11.71 -0.51 -7.24
N LYS A 14 -11.96 0.56 -7.99
CA LYS A 14 -13.30 1.10 -8.20
C LYS A 14 -13.37 1.71 -9.59
N ASP A 15 -14.32 1.25 -10.40
CA ASP A 15 -14.52 1.77 -11.77
C ASP A 15 -13.25 1.74 -12.62
N GLY A 16 -12.47 0.67 -12.51
CA GLY A 16 -11.23 0.50 -13.28
C GLY A 16 -10.05 1.31 -12.79
N ARG A 17 -10.18 1.94 -11.62
CA ARG A 17 -9.11 2.75 -11.03
C ARG A 17 -8.68 2.16 -9.70
N TYR A 18 -7.42 2.38 -9.36
CA TYR A 18 -6.85 1.99 -8.07
C TYR A 18 -6.65 3.20 -7.18
N LEU A 19 -6.86 3.00 -5.88
CA LEU A 19 -6.59 4.02 -4.87
C LEU A 19 -5.10 4.01 -4.55
N ILE A 20 -4.45 5.16 -4.70
CA ILE A 20 -3.09 5.37 -4.20
C ILE A 20 -3.09 6.53 -3.23
N THR A 21 -2.15 6.50 -2.29
CA THR A 21 -2.03 7.54 -1.27
C THR A 21 -0.62 8.11 -1.27
N GLN A 22 -0.51 9.37 -0.88
CA GLN A 22 0.77 10.07 -0.80
C GLN A 22 1.25 10.11 0.64
N ARG A 23 2.49 9.74 0.86
CA ARG A 23 3.12 9.75 2.18
C ARG A 23 3.26 11.18 2.68
N PRO A 24 3.03 11.42 4.00
CA PRO A 24 3.20 12.76 4.55
C PRO A 24 4.61 13.30 4.38
N PRO A 25 4.79 14.63 4.37
CA PRO A 25 6.12 15.23 4.24
C PRO A 25 7.05 14.93 5.41
N THR A 26 6.50 14.49 6.55
CA THR A 26 7.27 14.15 7.76
C THR A 26 7.65 12.67 7.84
N ALA A 27 7.16 11.84 6.93
CA ALA A 27 7.45 10.40 6.91
C ALA A 27 8.80 10.12 6.25
N SER A 28 9.32 8.90 6.42
CA SER A 28 10.40 8.41 5.59
C SER A 28 9.91 8.31 4.15
N LEU A 29 10.82 8.51 3.18
CA LEU A 29 10.46 8.58 1.76
C LEU A 29 9.29 9.57 1.56
N PRO A 30 9.47 10.84 1.96
CA PRO A 30 8.36 11.79 2.04
C PRO A 30 7.76 12.10 0.66
N LEU A 31 6.44 12.28 0.65
CA LEU A 31 5.67 12.68 -0.53
C LEU A 31 5.70 11.69 -1.69
N LEU A 32 6.23 10.50 -1.50
CA LEU A 32 6.09 9.44 -2.49
C LEU A 32 4.69 8.83 -2.40
N TRP A 33 4.24 8.27 -3.49
CA TRP A 33 2.94 7.61 -3.57
C TRP A 33 3.10 6.12 -3.28
N GLU A 34 2.01 5.48 -2.83
CA GLU A 34 2.03 4.06 -2.49
C GLU A 34 0.63 3.47 -2.56
N PHE A 35 0.54 2.14 -2.68
CA PHE A 35 -0.69 1.46 -2.33
C PHE A 35 -0.86 1.60 -0.82
N PRO A 36 -2.03 2.02 -0.34
CA PRO A 36 -2.20 2.26 1.09
C PRO A 36 -2.01 0.98 1.91
N GLY A 37 -1.43 1.11 3.09
CA GLY A 37 -1.16 -0.01 3.96
C GLY A 37 -0.13 0.36 5.01
N GLY A 38 0.61 -0.63 5.51
CA GLY A 38 1.61 -0.40 6.53
C GLY A 38 2.23 -1.68 7.05
N ARG A 39 2.85 -1.59 8.22
CA ARG A 39 3.54 -2.71 8.83
C ARG A 39 2.59 -3.69 9.48
N VAL A 40 2.93 -4.98 9.36
CA VAL A 40 2.29 -6.04 10.13
C VAL A 40 2.97 -6.07 11.50
N GLU A 41 2.18 -5.91 12.56
CA GLU A 41 2.69 -5.96 13.93
C GLU A 41 2.75 -7.41 14.43
N PRO A 42 3.60 -7.68 15.45
CA PRO A 42 3.68 -9.02 16.03
C PRO A 42 2.31 -9.56 16.43
N GLY A 43 2.00 -10.77 16.01
CA GLY A 43 0.72 -11.41 16.32
C GLY A 43 -0.43 -11.07 15.39
N GLU A 44 -0.26 -10.11 14.48
CA GLU A 44 -1.29 -9.79 13.49
C GLU A 44 -1.19 -10.69 12.27
N THR A 45 -2.36 -11.00 11.68
CA THR A 45 -2.39 -11.52 10.31
C THR A 45 -2.22 -10.35 9.35
N ASP A 46 -1.87 -10.65 8.11
CA ASP A 46 -1.78 -9.63 7.05
C ASP A 46 -3.12 -8.91 6.88
N GLN A 47 -4.22 -9.65 6.91
CA GLN A 47 -5.56 -9.11 6.73
C GLN A 47 -5.93 -8.14 7.85
N ALA A 48 -5.64 -8.51 9.10
CA ALA A 48 -5.92 -7.68 10.25
C ALA A 48 -5.05 -6.40 10.23
N ALA A 49 -3.77 -6.54 9.89
CA ALA A 49 -2.85 -5.41 9.77
C ALA A 49 -3.34 -4.42 8.72
N LEU A 50 -3.74 -4.93 7.57
CA LEU A 50 -4.20 -4.08 6.47
C LEU A 50 -5.48 -3.35 6.83
N ALA A 51 -6.46 -4.04 7.42
CA ALA A 51 -7.70 -3.41 7.87
C ALA A 51 -7.42 -2.31 8.90
N ARG A 52 -6.55 -2.57 9.86
CA ARG A 52 -6.15 -1.61 10.90
C ARG A 52 -5.47 -0.38 10.28
N GLU A 53 -4.48 -0.59 9.42
CA GLU A 53 -3.73 0.50 8.79
C GLU A 53 -4.64 1.41 7.97
N LEU A 54 -5.54 0.85 7.19
CA LEU A 54 -6.44 1.66 6.36
C LEU A 54 -7.44 2.45 7.21
N SER A 55 -7.90 1.86 8.33
CA SER A 55 -8.74 2.58 9.28
C SER A 55 -7.99 3.75 9.94
N GLU A 56 -6.74 3.51 10.35
CA GLU A 56 -5.91 4.55 10.98
C GLU A 56 -5.54 5.68 10.00
N GLU A 57 -5.24 5.33 8.76
CA GLU A 57 -4.76 6.30 7.77
C GLU A 57 -5.86 7.14 7.16
N MET A 58 -7.01 6.53 6.91
CA MET A 58 -8.07 7.17 6.12
C MET A 58 -9.47 7.04 6.70
N GLY A 59 -9.64 6.31 7.80
CA GLY A 59 -10.96 6.11 8.39
C GLY A 59 -11.89 5.24 7.54
N ILE A 60 -11.36 4.42 6.67
CA ILE A 60 -12.16 3.55 5.79
C ILE A 60 -12.20 2.11 6.30
N THR A 61 -13.23 1.40 5.87
CA THR A 61 -13.36 -0.05 6.11
C THR A 61 -13.25 -0.76 4.78
N VAL A 62 -12.40 -1.79 4.73
CA VAL A 62 -12.23 -2.60 3.54
C VAL A 62 -12.46 -4.07 3.84
N GLU A 63 -12.84 -4.79 2.81
CA GLU A 63 -12.85 -6.25 2.81
C GLU A 63 -11.59 -6.71 2.09
N VAL A 64 -10.74 -7.45 2.79
CA VAL A 64 -9.46 -7.93 2.27
C VAL A 64 -9.68 -9.25 1.56
N GLY A 65 -9.32 -9.30 0.29
CA GLY A 65 -9.43 -10.49 -0.53
C GLY A 65 -8.10 -11.22 -0.67
N ASP A 66 -7.84 -11.76 -1.85
CA ASP A 66 -6.68 -12.58 -2.13
C ASP A 66 -5.39 -11.77 -2.24
N ARG A 67 -4.28 -12.39 -1.83
CA ARG A 67 -2.97 -11.83 -2.08
C ARG A 67 -2.70 -11.87 -3.59
N SER A 68 -2.42 -10.71 -4.16
CA SER A 68 -2.19 -10.56 -5.59
C SER A 68 -0.70 -10.52 -5.93
N ILE A 69 0.09 -9.84 -5.10
CA ILE A 69 1.49 -9.57 -5.38
C ILE A 69 2.32 -9.79 -4.13
N HIS A 70 3.49 -10.41 -4.29
CA HIS A 70 4.48 -10.55 -3.24
C HIS A 70 5.83 -10.07 -3.78
N VAL A 71 6.46 -9.13 -3.07
CA VAL A 71 7.74 -8.55 -3.44
C VAL A 71 8.66 -8.58 -2.23
N GLU A 72 9.90 -8.97 -2.45
CA GLU A 72 10.97 -8.79 -1.47
C GLU A 72 11.94 -7.74 -2.02
N HIS A 73 12.34 -6.82 -1.18
CA HIS A 73 13.28 -5.77 -1.56
C HIS A 73 14.26 -5.48 -0.43
N ALA A 74 15.55 -5.49 -0.76
CA ALA A 74 16.61 -5.17 0.20
C ALA A 74 16.91 -3.68 0.13
N TYR A 75 16.62 -2.97 1.23
CA TYR A 75 17.14 -1.63 1.45
C TYR A 75 18.50 -1.74 2.14
N GLU A 76 19.20 -0.65 2.27
CA GLU A 76 20.56 -0.68 2.81
C GLU A 76 20.64 -1.30 4.21
N GLN A 77 19.68 -0.97 5.08
CA GLN A 77 19.72 -1.35 6.48
C GLN A 77 18.76 -2.48 6.86
N TYR A 78 17.82 -2.83 5.98
CA TYR A 78 16.81 -3.84 6.27
C TYR A 78 16.19 -4.37 4.98
N ASP A 79 15.50 -5.49 5.11
CA ASP A 79 14.74 -6.08 4.01
C ASP A 79 13.25 -5.85 4.23
N ILE A 80 12.54 -5.59 3.14
CA ILE A 80 11.08 -5.50 3.14
C ILE A 80 10.50 -6.75 2.49
N ASP A 81 9.54 -7.36 3.19
CA ASP A 81 8.68 -8.41 2.65
C ASP A 81 7.30 -7.77 2.45
N PHE A 82 6.96 -7.48 1.20
CA PHE A 82 5.78 -6.69 0.85
C PHE A 82 4.75 -7.55 0.12
N CYS A 83 3.57 -7.67 0.72
CA CYS A 83 2.45 -8.39 0.15
C CYS A 83 1.31 -7.41 -0.16
N VAL A 84 0.79 -7.46 -1.39
CA VAL A 84 -0.30 -6.61 -1.82
C VAL A 84 -1.56 -7.47 -2.01
N TYR A 85 -2.65 -7.04 -1.40
CA TYR A 85 -3.92 -7.75 -1.41
C TYR A 85 -4.97 -6.98 -2.20
N ARG A 86 -5.79 -7.71 -2.95
CA ARG A 86 -6.99 -7.12 -3.56
C ARG A 86 -7.97 -6.81 -2.43
N CYS A 87 -8.51 -5.60 -2.44
CA CYS A 87 -9.43 -5.16 -1.41
C CYS A 87 -10.64 -4.47 -2.04
N ARG A 88 -11.76 -4.56 -1.33
CA ARG A 88 -12.98 -3.86 -1.70
C ARG A 88 -13.28 -2.80 -0.64
N LEU A 89 -13.55 -1.57 -1.07
CA LEU A 89 -13.97 -0.51 -0.17
C LEU A 89 -15.42 -0.77 0.26
N VAL A 90 -15.62 -0.93 1.56
CA VAL A 90 -16.93 -1.21 2.15
C VAL A 90 -17.58 0.06 2.66
N ALA A 91 -16.82 0.90 3.35
CA ALA A 91 -17.33 2.13 3.95
C ALA A 91 -16.27 3.23 3.95
N GLY A 92 -16.72 4.44 3.68
CA GLY A 92 -15.95 5.67 3.71
C GLY A 92 -16.70 6.73 4.50
N PRO A 93 -16.40 8.03 4.32
CA PRO A 93 -15.56 8.61 3.27
C PRO A 93 -14.07 8.49 3.54
N ILE A 94 -13.26 8.65 2.49
CA ILE A 94 -11.81 8.70 2.62
C ILE A 94 -11.40 10.02 3.27
N ARG A 95 -10.71 9.92 4.40
CA ARG A 95 -10.19 11.08 5.14
C ARG A 95 -8.67 11.06 5.11
N HIS A 96 -8.04 12.22 5.15
CA HIS A 96 -6.59 12.34 5.20
C HIS A 96 -6.13 12.46 6.64
N VAL A 97 -6.22 11.36 7.41
CA VAL A 97 -5.81 11.34 8.82
C VAL A 97 -4.30 11.18 8.94
N ARG A 98 -3.72 10.22 8.21
CA ARG A 98 -2.27 9.96 8.20
C ARG A 98 -1.70 9.85 6.80
N VAL A 99 -2.43 10.29 5.79
CA VAL A 99 -1.94 10.41 4.41
C VAL A 99 -2.02 11.88 4.01
N HIS A 100 -1.12 12.28 3.11
CA HIS A 100 -1.08 13.66 2.64
C HIS A 100 -2.14 13.93 1.58
N ALA A 101 -2.37 12.95 0.71
CA ALA A 101 -3.35 13.05 -0.37
C ALA A 101 -3.74 11.64 -0.85
N HIS A 102 -4.79 11.56 -1.65
CA HIS A 102 -5.13 10.33 -2.35
C HIS A 102 -5.54 10.62 -3.78
N ARG A 103 -5.43 9.59 -4.64
CA ARG A 103 -5.88 9.65 -6.03
C ARG A 103 -6.46 8.30 -6.43
N TRP A 104 -7.46 8.34 -7.30
CA TRP A 104 -7.94 7.18 -8.01
C TRP A 104 -7.31 7.21 -9.40
N VAL A 105 -6.49 6.22 -9.73
CA VAL A 105 -5.71 6.22 -10.97
C VAL A 105 -5.94 4.94 -11.75
N ARG A 106 -5.88 5.05 -13.07
CA ARG A 106 -5.91 3.89 -13.93
C ARG A 106 -4.54 3.20 -13.87
N PRO A 107 -4.47 1.87 -14.11
CA PRO A 107 -3.19 1.17 -14.09
C PRO A 107 -2.15 1.83 -15.00
N GLU A 108 -2.53 2.28 -16.20
CA GLU A 108 -1.63 2.90 -17.15
C GLU A 108 -1.13 4.29 -16.72
N GLU A 109 -1.74 4.87 -15.69
CA GLU A 109 -1.33 6.17 -15.15
C GLU A 109 -0.34 6.05 -13.99
N LEU A 110 -0.10 4.83 -13.49
CA LEU A 110 0.77 4.62 -12.33
C LEU A 110 2.21 5.10 -12.55
N ASP A 111 2.71 5.08 -13.77
CA ASP A 111 4.04 5.57 -14.11
C ASP A 111 4.19 7.09 -14.02
N GLN A 112 3.10 7.82 -13.87
CA GLN A 112 3.11 9.27 -13.68
C GLN A 112 3.36 9.68 -12.23
N TYR A 113 3.42 8.71 -11.32
CA TYR A 113 3.61 8.93 -9.89
C TYR A 113 4.90 8.31 -9.43
N GLU A 114 5.57 8.94 -8.46
CA GLU A 114 6.82 8.43 -7.90
C GLU A 114 6.52 7.54 -6.71
N PHE A 115 6.99 6.29 -6.76
CA PHE A 115 6.79 5.27 -5.75
C PHE A 115 8.11 4.83 -5.13
N PRO A 116 8.11 4.35 -3.86
CA PRO A 116 9.29 3.69 -3.30
C PRO A 116 9.67 2.44 -4.11
N PRO A 117 10.94 2.00 -4.06
CA PRO A 117 11.40 0.85 -4.84
C PRO A 117 10.58 -0.44 -4.69
N ALA A 118 10.13 -0.76 -3.47
CA ALA A 118 9.30 -1.95 -3.26
C ALA A 118 7.96 -1.84 -3.99
N ASP A 119 7.34 -0.65 -3.97
CA ASP A 119 6.08 -0.40 -4.70
C ASP A 119 6.30 -0.41 -6.21
N GLU A 120 7.42 0.09 -6.69
CA GLU A 120 7.75 0.03 -8.12
C GLU A 120 7.79 -1.42 -8.62
N LYS A 121 8.36 -2.33 -7.84
CA LYS A 121 8.38 -3.76 -8.16
C LYS A 121 6.96 -4.33 -8.23
N SER A 122 6.10 -3.92 -7.31
CA SER A 122 4.69 -4.36 -7.29
C SER A 122 3.95 -3.87 -8.52
N ILE A 123 4.17 -2.62 -8.91
CA ILE A 123 3.56 -2.03 -10.10
C ILE A 123 4.04 -2.74 -11.36
N ALA A 124 5.33 -3.04 -11.44
CA ALA A 124 5.88 -3.78 -12.58
C ALA A 124 5.20 -5.14 -12.72
N LYS A 125 5.01 -5.87 -11.61
CA LYS A 125 4.29 -7.14 -11.64
C LYS A 125 2.84 -6.99 -12.05
N LEU A 126 2.17 -5.95 -11.55
CA LEU A 126 0.77 -5.65 -11.90
C LEU A 126 0.61 -5.40 -13.39
N LEU A 127 1.54 -4.67 -13.99
CA LEU A 127 1.51 -4.32 -15.42
C LEU A 127 2.10 -5.40 -16.33
N GLY A 128 2.61 -6.49 -15.79
CA GLY A 128 3.20 -7.58 -16.55
C GLY A 128 4.59 -7.29 -17.09
N LEU A 129 5.30 -6.40 -16.45
CA LEU A 129 6.65 -6.01 -16.85
C LEU A 129 7.74 -6.86 -16.21
#